data_595faec6cffbe814be505ddb942dda94
#
_entry.id   595faec6cffbe814be505ddb942dda94
#
_cell.length_a   1.000
_cell.length_b   1.000
_cell.length_c   1.000
_cell.angle_alpha   90.00
_cell.angle_beta   90.00
_cell.angle_gamma   90.00
#
_symmetry.space_group_name_H-M   'P 1'
#
loop_
_entity.id
_entity.type
_entity.pdbx_description
1 polymer ?
#
loop_
_entity_poly.entity_id
_entity_poly.type
_entity_poly.pdbx_seq_one_letter_code
_entity_poly.pdbx_strand_id
1 'polypeptide(L)'
;MRQELVMLAMLYIATAASSASAHHSHPYFYDECKSITIEGRVERVEFKDPHTWIFLRLDDGAAYTVDWAPLSRLTNDRVIGPAKNALVFGARVVVTGNRIRTLAQIREHFPDFTSDVNPNTVDPISIRRVGDSFSWALPPRANPPNCNGK
;
A
#
# COMPACT_ATOMS: atom_id res chain seq x y z
N MET A 1 -7.75 32.59 37.23
CA MET A 1 -7.24 31.21 37.38
C MET A 1 -8.09 30.15 36.65
N ARG A 2 -9.41 30.03 36.82
CA ARG A 2 -10.22 29.02 36.08
C ARG A 2 -10.32 29.27 34.56
N GLN A 3 -10.41 30.50 34.13
CA GLN A 3 -10.51 30.85 32.69
C GLN A 3 -9.19 30.62 31.94
N GLU A 4 -8.06 30.86 32.56
CA GLU A 4 -6.75 30.62 31.93
C GLU A 4 -6.43 29.12 31.78
N LEU A 5 -6.85 28.29 32.73
CA LEU A 5 -6.72 26.82 32.64
C LEU A 5 -7.57 26.22 31.49
N VAL A 6 -8.76 26.77 31.27
CA VAL A 6 -9.64 26.34 30.17
C VAL A 6 -9.03 26.75 28.82
N MET A 7 -8.46 27.93 28.69
CA MET A 7 -7.79 28.38 27.46
C MET A 7 -6.55 27.56 27.16
N LEU A 8 -5.72 27.22 28.16
CA LEU A 8 -4.56 26.34 27.98
C LEU A 8 -4.98 24.90 27.55
N ALA A 9 -6.04 24.37 28.13
CA ALA A 9 -6.55 23.05 27.77
C ALA A 9 -7.11 23.01 26.33
N MET A 10 -7.81 24.07 25.90
CA MET A 10 -8.28 24.18 24.51
C MET A 10 -7.15 24.34 23.50
N LEU A 11 -6.08 25.05 23.82
CA LEU A 11 -4.90 25.18 22.98
C LEU A 11 -4.16 23.85 22.83
N TYR A 12 -4.10 23.03 23.88
CA TYR A 12 -3.47 21.71 23.86
C TYR A 12 -4.25 20.68 23.03
N ILE A 13 -5.58 20.75 23.02
CA ILE A 13 -6.43 19.88 22.20
C ILE A 13 -6.33 20.25 20.72
N ALA A 14 -6.17 21.54 20.38
CA ALA A 14 -6.04 22.01 18.99
C ALA A 14 -4.72 21.56 18.32
N THR A 15 -3.63 21.36 19.09
CA THR A 15 -2.34 20.90 18.57
C THR A 15 -2.24 19.38 18.39
N ALA A 16 -3.12 18.60 19.02
CA ALA A 16 -3.14 17.14 18.90
C ALA A 16 -3.88 16.62 17.65
N ALA A 17 -4.59 17.48 16.93
CA ALA A 17 -5.43 17.09 15.79
C ALA A 17 -4.70 17.06 14.43
N SER A 18 -3.41 17.38 14.36
CA SER A 18 -2.69 17.54 13.08
C SER A 18 -2.05 16.28 12.50
N SER A 19 -2.17 15.12 13.13
CA SER A 19 -1.53 13.88 12.69
C SER A 19 -2.41 12.90 11.89
N ALA A 20 -3.68 13.26 11.60
CA ALA A 20 -4.62 12.35 10.93
C ALA A 20 -4.57 12.38 9.39
N SER A 21 -3.72 13.20 8.77
CA SER A 21 -3.71 13.40 7.31
C SER A 21 -2.79 12.47 6.51
N ALA A 22 -2.07 11.55 7.15
CA ALA A 22 -1.04 10.73 6.48
C ALA A 22 -1.58 9.58 5.61
N HIS A 23 -2.87 9.22 5.70
CA HIS A 23 -3.41 8.03 5.03
C HIS A 23 -4.05 8.27 3.65
N HIS A 24 -4.08 9.50 3.14
CA HIS A 24 -4.69 9.83 1.85
C HIS A 24 -3.69 10.06 0.71
N SER A 25 -2.42 9.75 0.92
CA SER A 25 -1.36 10.08 -0.06
C SER A 25 -1.09 8.99 -1.12
N HIS A 26 -1.84 7.90 -1.13
CA HIS A 26 -1.64 6.76 -2.05
C HIS A 26 -1.50 7.16 -3.52
N PRO A 27 -2.39 8.02 -4.11
CA PRO A 27 -2.27 8.44 -5.50
C PRO A 27 -1.01 9.25 -5.82
N TYR A 28 -0.38 9.83 -4.82
CA TYR A 28 0.87 10.60 -5.00
C TYR A 28 2.10 9.70 -5.05
N PHE A 29 2.02 8.52 -4.45
CA PHE A 29 3.11 7.55 -4.46
C PHE A 29 2.98 6.53 -5.58
N TYR A 30 1.76 6.20 -6.01
CA TYR A 30 1.52 5.19 -7.04
C TYR A 30 0.87 5.80 -8.28
N ASP A 31 1.32 5.36 -9.46
CA ASP A 31 0.75 5.82 -10.73
C ASP A 31 -0.45 4.95 -11.10
N GLU A 32 -1.63 5.41 -10.73
CA GLU A 32 -2.89 4.70 -10.98
C GLU A 32 -3.20 4.50 -12.47
N CYS A 33 -2.47 5.19 -13.36
CA CYS A 33 -2.57 5.03 -14.80
C CYS A 33 -1.52 4.07 -15.38
N LYS A 34 -0.61 3.53 -14.56
CA LYS A 34 0.44 2.59 -14.97
C LYS A 34 0.37 1.30 -14.18
N SER A 35 -0.66 0.51 -14.49
CA SER A 35 -0.81 -0.82 -13.94
C SER A 35 0.12 -1.82 -14.62
N ILE A 36 0.70 -2.73 -13.83
CA ILE A 36 1.50 -3.86 -14.30
C ILE A 36 0.98 -5.15 -13.71
N THR A 37 1.23 -6.25 -14.40
CA THR A 37 1.01 -7.59 -13.87
C THR A 37 2.36 -8.29 -13.75
N ILE A 38 2.65 -8.80 -12.56
CA ILE A 38 3.85 -9.57 -12.26
C ILE A 38 3.46 -10.96 -11.76
N GLU A 39 4.26 -11.94 -12.09
CA GLU A 39 4.13 -13.30 -11.59
C GLU A 39 5.44 -13.71 -10.94
N GLY A 40 5.39 -14.20 -9.70
CA GLY A 40 6.58 -14.55 -8.94
C GLY A 40 6.30 -15.50 -7.80
N ARG A 41 7.37 -15.90 -7.11
CA ARG A 41 7.31 -16.73 -5.91
C ARG A 41 7.43 -15.87 -4.67
N VAL A 42 6.59 -16.14 -3.68
CA VAL A 42 6.66 -15.48 -2.37
C VAL A 42 7.97 -15.86 -1.68
N GLU A 43 8.80 -14.88 -1.35
CA GLU A 43 9.98 -15.06 -0.49
C GLU A 43 9.62 -14.89 0.98
N ARG A 44 8.79 -13.91 1.30
CA ARG A 44 8.25 -13.69 2.65
C ARG A 44 7.06 -12.75 2.61
N VAL A 45 6.28 -12.75 3.68
CA VAL A 45 5.21 -11.76 3.92
C VAL A 45 5.37 -11.19 5.32
N GLU A 46 5.31 -9.88 5.44
CA GLU A 46 5.33 -9.15 6.71
C GLU A 46 3.93 -8.57 6.97
N PHE A 47 3.13 -9.31 7.73
CA PHE A 47 1.80 -8.86 8.14
C PHE A 47 1.91 -7.88 9.31
N LYS A 48 1.81 -6.58 9.00
CA LYS A 48 1.93 -5.51 9.99
C LYS A 48 1.14 -4.25 9.58
N ASP A 49 0.95 -3.34 10.51
CA ASP A 49 0.52 -1.97 10.26
C ASP A 49 1.75 -1.06 10.14
N PRO A 50 1.69 0.02 9.37
CA PRO A 50 0.57 0.50 8.56
C PRO A 50 0.44 -0.21 7.21
N HIS A 51 1.38 -1.07 6.81
CA HIS A 51 1.40 -1.78 5.54
C HIS A 51 1.81 -3.24 5.71
N THR A 52 1.08 -4.14 5.07
CA THR A 52 1.52 -5.52 4.85
C THR A 52 2.41 -5.56 3.62
N TRP A 53 3.60 -6.17 3.72
CA TRP A 53 4.54 -6.28 2.64
C TRP A 53 4.65 -7.72 2.15
N ILE A 54 4.55 -7.93 0.82
CA ILE A 54 4.81 -9.22 0.19
C ILE A 54 6.06 -9.07 -0.67
N PHE A 55 7.07 -9.89 -0.43
CA PHE A 55 8.33 -9.90 -1.18
C PHE A 55 8.31 -11.07 -2.16
N LEU A 56 8.51 -10.75 -3.43
CA LEU A 56 8.44 -11.69 -4.53
C LEU A 56 9.77 -11.80 -5.27
N ARG A 57 10.06 -13.01 -5.73
CA ARG A 57 11.12 -13.28 -6.71
C ARG A 57 10.49 -13.77 -8.00
N LEU A 58 10.77 -13.08 -9.12
CA LEU A 58 10.35 -13.48 -10.44
C LEU A 58 11.27 -14.55 -11.00
N ASP A 59 10.84 -15.24 -12.06
CA ASP A 59 11.63 -16.31 -12.67
C ASP A 59 12.92 -15.80 -13.35
N ASP A 60 12.99 -14.51 -13.73
CA ASP A 60 14.17 -13.83 -14.24
C ASP A 60 15.15 -13.37 -13.14
N GLY A 61 14.82 -13.62 -11.88
CA GLY A 61 15.59 -13.21 -10.71
C GLY A 61 15.27 -11.82 -10.18
N ALA A 62 14.40 -11.04 -10.81
CA ALA A 62 14.01 -9.73 -10.33
C ALA A 62 13.25 -9.83 -8.99
N ALA A 63 13.58 -8.95 -8.06
CA ALA A 63 12.87 -8.82 -6.78
C ALA A 63 11.82 -7.73 -6.87
N TYR A 64 10.62 -8.04 -6.41
CA TYR A 64 9.51 -7.09 -6.29
C TYR A 64 8.98 -7.04 -4.87
N THR A 65 8.47 -5.88 -4.49
CA THR A 65 7.79 -5.65 -3.22
C THR A 65 6.34 -5.23 -3.52
N VAL A 66 5.40 -5.87 -2.86
CA VAL A 66 3.98 -5.50 -2.95
C VAL A 66 3.59 -4.79 -1.67
N ASP A 67 3.18 -3.54 -1.79
CA ASP A 67 2.71 -2.69 -0.69
C ASP A 67 1.20 -2.89 -0.51
N TRP A 68 0.84 -3.85 0.31
CA TRP A 68 -0.56 -4.24 0.49
C TRP A 68 -1.20 -3.48 1.66
N ALA A 69 -2.49 -3.71 1.85
CA ALA A 69 -3.30 -3.06 2.88
C ALA A 69 -2.77 -3.29 4.30
N PRO A 70 -3.07 -2.39 5.26
CA PRO A 70 -2.75 -2.57 6.67
C PRO A 70 -3.28 -3.90 7.22
N LEU A 71 -2.54 -4.50 8.16
CA LEU A 71 -2.96 -5.74 8.84
C LEU A 71 -4.34 -5.59 9.49
N SER A 72 -4.60 -4.45 10.12
CA SER A 72 -5.90 -4.12 10.73
C SER A 72 -7.04 -4.20 9.72
N ARG A 73 -6.85 -3.68 8.50
CA ARG A 73 -7.85 -3.77 7.42
C ARG A 73 -8.04 -5.21 6.95
N LEU A 74 -6.95 -5.94 6.67
CA LEU A 74 -7.03 -7.34 6.24
C LEU A 74 -7.71 -8.24 7.27
N THR A 75 -7.58 -7.88 8.56
CA THR A 75 -8.28 -8.58 9.66
C THR A 75 -9.77 -8.27 9.65
N ASN A 76 -10.14 -6.99 9.54
CA ASN A 76 -11.54 -6.56 9.48
C ASN A 76 -12.27 -7.14 8.27
N ASP A 77 -11.60 -7.19 7.11
CA ASP A 77 -12.13 -7.74 5.86
C ASP A 77 -12.09 -9.29 5.83
N ARG A 78 -11.63 -9.95 6.90
CA ARG A 78 -11.47 -11.40 7.03
C ARG A 78 -10.55 -12.03 5.99
N VAL A 79 -9.65 -11.26 5.42
CA VAL A 79 -8.69 -11.70 4.38
C VAL A 79 -7.46 -12.35 5.00
N ILE A 80 -7.10 -11.97 6.23
CA ILE A 80 -5.82 -12.36 6.86
C ILE A 80 -5.63 -13.87 7.00
N GLY A 81 -6.67 -14.60 7.37
CA GLY A 81 -6.61 -16.06 7.55
C GLY A 81 -6.30 -16.79 6.23
N PRO A 82 -7.14 -16.59 5.18
CA PRO A 82 -6.87 -17.13 3.84
C PRO A 82 -5.51 -16.69 3.29
N ALA A 83 -5.11 -15.41 3.48
CA ALA A 83 -3.84 -14.89 3.01
C ALA A 83 -2.63 -15.58 3.66
N LYS A 84 -2.65 -15.79 4.99
CA LYS A 84 -1.57 -16.49 5.70
C LYS A 84 -1.39 -17.94 5.22
N ASN A 85 -2.48 -18.59 4.85
CA ASN A 85 -2.43 -19.97 4.32
C ASN A 85 -1.96 -20.02 2.87
N ALA A 86 -2.31 -19.00 2.07
CA ALA A 86 -2.03 -18.97 0.65
C ALA A 86 -0.65 -18.37 0.31
N LEU A 87 -0.22 -17.34 1.02
CA LEU A 87 0.99 -16.57 0.72
C LEU A 87 2.20 -17.08 1.53
N VAL A 88 2.43 -18.38 1.46
CA VAL A 88 3.58 -19.04 2.11
C VAL A 88 4.83 -18.99 1.23
N PHE A 89 6.02 -19.18 1.82
CA PHE A 89 7.28 -19.26 1.09
C PHE A 89 7.18 -20.21 -0.11
N GLY A 90 7.65 -19.76 -1.27
CA GLY A 90 7.64 -20.53 -2.52
C GLY A 90 6.31 -20.55 -3.25
N ALA A 91 5.20 -20.07 -2.65
CA ALA A 91 3.91 -19.98 -3.32
C ALA A 91 4.00 -19.08 -4.57
N ARG A 92 3.51 -19.57 -5.72
CA ARG A 92 3.46 -18.81 -6.96
C ARG A 92 2.22 -17.91 -6.97
N VAL A 93 2.42 -16.62 -7.19
CA VAL A 93 1.34 -15.62 -7.17
C VAL A 93 1.41 -14.72 -8.40
N VAL A 94 0.24 -14.27 -8.82
CA VAL A 94 0.07 -13.23 -9.83
C VAL A 94 -0.47 -12.00 -9.12
N VAL A 95 0.22 -10.88 -9.28
CA VAL A 95 -0.16 -9.58 -8.72
C VAL A 95 -0.36 -8.59 -9.86
N THR A 96 -1.52 -7.97 -9.91
CA THR A 96 -1.78 -6.82 -10.77
C THR A 96 -1.88 -5.59 -9.88
N GLY A 97 -1.20 -4.52 -10.23
CA GLY A 97 -1.21 -3.31 -9.41
C GLY A 97 -0.54 -2.12 -10.06
N ASN A 98 -0.56 -1.00 -9.36
CA ASN A 98 -0.01 0.27 -9.81
C ASN A 98 1.47 0.35 -9.46
N ARG A 99 2.28 0.85 -10.39
CA ARG A 99 3.70 1.06 -10.14
C ARG A 99 3.93 2.25 -9.22
N ILE A 100 4.94 2.14 -8.35
CA ILE A 100 5.41 3.29 -7.59
C ILE A 100 5.96 4.36 -8.55
N ARG A 101 5.72 5.62 -8.23
CA ARG A 101 6.28 6.77 -8.94
C ARG A 101 7.77 6.90 -8.67
N THR A 102 8.48 7.54 -9.58
CA THR A 102 9.88 7.89 -9.35
C THR A 102 10.00 8.89 -8.20
N LEU A 103 11.17 8.95 -7.57
CA LEU A 103 11.45 9.93 -6.52
C LEU A 103 11.20 11.37 -6.99
N ALA A 104 11.54 11.69 -8.25
CA ALA A 104 11.27 13.01 -8.81
C ALA A 104 9.77 13.34 -8.84
N GLN A 105 8.94 12.40 -9.30
CA GLN A 105 7.48 12.59 -9.34
C GLN A 105 6.85 12.70 -7.95
N ILE A 106 7.39 11.97 -6.95
CA ILE A 106 6.93 12.08 -5.56
C ILE A 106 7.28 13.46 -5.01
N ARG A 107 8.47 13.98 -5.30
CA ARG A 107 8.92 15.29 -4.85
C ARG A 107 8.16 16.47 -5.47
N GLU A 108 7.46 16.29 -6.58
CA GLU A 108 6.54 17.32 -7.11
C GLU A 108 5.43 17.66 -6.11
N HIS A 109 5.03 16.69 -5.26
CA HIS A 109 3.98 16.85 -4.25
C HIS A 109 4.53 16.97 -2.82
N PHE A 110 5.69 16.36 -2.57
CA PHE A 110 6.37 16.32 -1.27
C PHE A 110 7.85 16.70 -1.45
N PRO A 111 8.17 18.02 -1.58
CA PRO A 111 9.55 18.47 -1.87
C PRO A 111 10.60 17.96 -0.88
N ASP A 112 10.23 17.80 0.40
CA ASP A 112 11.10 17.37 1.48
C ASP A 112 11.18 15.84 1.63
N PHE A 113 10.59 15.07 0.69
CA PHE A 113 10.65 13.62 0.76
C PHE A 113 12.08 13.12 0.47
N THR A 114 12.68 12.42 1.44
CA THR A 114 14.09 11.98 1.40
C THR A 114 14.28 10.47 1.38
N SER A 115 13.22 9.69 1.58
CA SER A 115 13.33 8.23 1.61
C SER A 115 13.62 7.66 0.23
N ASP A 116 14.38 6.57 0.19
CA ASP A 116 14.62 5.83 -1.04
C ASP A 116 13.34 5.21 -1.58
N VAL A 117 13.20 5.23 -2.90
CA VAL A 117 12.08 4.63 -3.61
C VAL A 117 12.56 3.38 -4.34
N ASN A 118 12.08 2.21 -3.93
CA ASN A 118 12.32 0.98 -4.68
C ASN A 118 11.42 0.96 -5.93
N PRO A 119 11.97 1.06 -7.16
CA PRO A 119 11.18 1.14 -8.40
C PRO A 119 10.38 -0.14 -8.69
N ASN A 120 10.71 -1.25 -8.03
CA ASN A 120 10.01 -2.52 -8.11
C ASN A 120 8.95 -2.67 -7.00
N THR A 121 8.39 -1.56 -6.51
CA THR A 121 7.26 -1.59 -5.59
C THR A 121 5.95 -1.44 -6.34
N VAL A 122 4.96 -2.24 -5.96
CA VAL A 122 3.61 -2.30 -6.57
C VAL A 122 2.55 -2.18 -5.48
N ASP A 123 1.60 -1.27 -5.67
CA ASP A 123 0.36 -1.20 -4.92
C ASP A 123 -0.68 -2.14 -5.57
N PRO A 124 -1.10 -3.23 -4.91
CA PRO A 124 -1.89 -4.25 -5.57
C PRO A 124 -3.34 -3.82 -5.77
N ILE A 125 -3.84 -4.05 -6.98
CA ILE A 125 -5.27 -4.05 -7.32
C ILE A 125 -5.84 -5.46 -7.13
N SER A 126 -5.04 -6.49 -7.44
CA SER A 126 -5.42 -7.88 -7.20
C SER A 126 -4.19 -8.75 -6.89
N ILE A 127 -4.43 -9.81 -6.11
CA ILE A 127 -3.45 -10.84 -5.77
C ILE A 127 -4.13 -12.18 -5.92
N ARG A 128 -3.55 -13.11 -6.68
CA ARG A 128 -4.08 -14.47 -6.89
C ARG A 128 -2.95 -15.48 -6.73
N ARG A 129 -3.17 -16.53 -5.95
CA ARG A 129 -2.27 -17.68 -5.90
C ARG A 129 -2.53 -18.62 -7.09
N VAL A 130 -1.48 -19.07 -7.74
CA VAL A 130 -1.55 -20.04 -8.83
C VAL A 130 -1.79 -21.43 -8.27
N GLY A 131 -2.79 -22.13 -8.79
CA GLY A 131 -3.13 -23.49 -8.34
C GLY A 131 -3.87 -23.58 -7.01
N ASP A 132 -4.42 -22.45 -6.52
CA ASP A 132 -5.17 -22.34 -5.29
C ASP A 132 -6.43 -21.47 -5.51
N SER A 133 -7.39 -21.56 -4.60
CA SER A 133 -8.61 -20.73 -4.62
C SER A 133 -8.40 -19.32 -4.09
N PHE A 134 -7.24 -19.02 -3.49
CA PHE A 134 -7.00 -17.69 -2.92
C PHE A 134 -6.95 -16.62 -4.02
N SER A 135 -7.84 -15.65 -3.88
CA SER A 135 -7.89 -14.45 -4.70
C SER A 135 -8.37 -13.28 -3.84
N TRP A 136 -7.67 -12.17 -3.99
CA TRP A 136 -8.07 -10.89 -3.40
C TRP A 136 -8.03 -9.81 -4.49
N ALA A 137 -9.02 -8.92 -4.47
CA ALA A 137 -9.05 -7.77 -5.35
C ALA A 137 -9.68 -6.57 -4.65
N LEU A 138 -9.24 -5.38 -5.01
CA LEU A 138 -9.93 -4.15 -4.62
C LEU A 138 -11.33 -4.13 -5.25
N PRO A 139 -12.34 -3.63 -4.54
CA PRO A 139 -13.63 -3.36 -5.14
C PRO A 139 -13.49 -2.33 -6.27
N PRO A 140 -14.33 -2.39 -7.32
CA PRO A 140 -14.36 -1.38 -8.36
C PRO A 140 -14.53 0.02 -7.76
N ARG A 141 -13.73 0.99 -8.22
CA ARG A 141 -13.85 2.38 -7.78
C ARG A 141 -15.06 3.03 -8.45
N ALA A 142 -15.84 3.80 -7.68
CA ALA A 142 -16.94 4.59 -8.22
C ALA A 142 -16.44 5.67 -9.20
N ASN A 143 -15.24 6.21 -8.96
CA ASN A 143 -14.58 7.20 -9.80
C ASN A 143 -13.15 6.71 -10.13
N PRO A 144 -12.96 5.97 -11.23
CA PRO A 144 -11.63 5.59 -11.68
C PRO A 144 -10.80 6.82 -12.09
N PRO A 145 -9.46 6.75 -11.99
CA PRO A 145 -8.60 7.85 -12.39
C PRO A 145 -8.78 8.18 -13.88
N ASN A 146 -8.81 9.48 -14.20
CA ASN A 146 -8.82 9.91 -15.60
C ASN A 146 -7.39 9.82 -16.17
N CYS A 147 -7.13 8.79 -16.96
CA CYS A 147 -5.83 8.54 -17.57
C CYS A 147 -5.69 9.11 -18.99
N ASN A 148 -6.72 9.83 -19.51
CA ASN A 148 -6.76 10.37 -20.85
C ASN A 148 -6.12 11.76 -20.93
N GLY A 149 -4.88 11.92 -20.59
CA GLY A 149 -4.24 13.25 -20.62
C GLY A 149 -2.79 13.31 -20.14
N LYS A 150 -2.13 12.15 -20.09
CA LYS A 150 -0.71 12.08 -19.73
C LYS A 150 0.08 11.32 -20.77
#